data_eabf841559b61713385b667e468cb770
#
_entry.id   eabf841559b61713385b667e468cb770
#
_cell.length_a   1.000
_cell.length_b   1.000
_cell.length_c   1.000
_cell.angle_alpha   90.00
_cell.angle_beta   90.00
_cell.angle_gamma   90.00
#
_symmetry.space_group_name_H-M   'P 1'
#
loop_
_entity.id
_entity.type
_entity.pdbx_description
1 polymer ?
#
loop_
_entity_poly.entity_id
_entity_poly.type
_entity_poly.pdbx_seq_one_letter_code
_entity_poly.pdbx_strand_id
1 'polypeptide(L)'
;MFAGVSDPIGSGFVASLANPGGNITGFIILQGSLGGKWLELLHEVAPRVSRVGILFNPQTAPYARYYLDTFHPAAAALSVEPIDAPFQSAAELEATMTNLGREADTGLIVVPDTSTQLHHASIISLADRYRLPTIYPYRSFVAEGGLMSYGADVADEYRRGLPSYVDRILKGEKPADLPVQLPTKFELAINLKTAKALGLNVPQTVRATADEVIE
;
A
#
# COMPACT_ATOMS: atom_id res chain seq x y z
N MET A 1 6.23 2.78 22.61
CA MET A 1 6.76 2.53 21.27
C MET A 1 5.61 2.12 20.36
N PHE A 2 5.60 2.56 19.09
CA PHE A 2 4.60 2.19 18.08
C PHE A 2 5.24 1.36 16.95
N ALA A 3 4.38 0.62 16.22
CA ALA A 3 4.73 -0.07 14.98
C ALA A 3 3.57 0.03 14.00
N GLY A 4 3.86 0.11 12.71
CA GLY A 4 2.85 0.19 11.66
C GLY A 4 2.05 1.50 11.63
N VAL A 5 2.58 2.57 12.22
CA VAL A 5 1.97 3.91 12.11
C VAL A 5 2.38 4.53 10.79
N SER A 6 1.42 5.12 10.08
CA SER A 6 1.71 5.75 8.80
C SER A 6 2.31 7.15 8.96
N ASP A 7 1.66 8.04 9.70
CA ASP A 7 2.13 9.43 9.87
C ASP A 7 2.20 9.82 11.35
N PRO A 8 3.29 9.50 12.07
CA PRO A 8 3.42 9.84 13.48
C PRO A 8 3.66 11.33 13.73
N ILE A 9 4.14 12.09 12.74
CA ILE A 9 4.31 13.54 12.84
C ILE A 9 2.94 14.23 12.70
N GLY A 10 2.20 13.92 11.65
CA GLY A 10 0.86 14.47 11.43
C GLY A 10 -0.14 14.06 12.53
N SER A 11 0.07 12.88 13.15
CA SER A 11 -0.70 12.41 14.31
C SER A 11 -0.26 13.05 15.65
N GLY A 12 0.80 13.86 15.65
CA GLY A 12 1.31 14.51 16.87
C GLY A 12 2.02 13.59 17.86
N PHE A 13 2.42 12.38 17.45
CA PHE A 13 3.11 11.43 18.33
C PHE A 13 4.58 11.78 18.54
N VAL A 14 5.22 12.35 17.52
CA VAL A 14 6.64 12.72 17.54
C VAL A 14 6.85 14.08 16.86
N ALA A 15 7.88 14.81 17.30
CA ALA A 15 8.22 16.11 16.72
C ALA A 15 8.84 15.97 15.32
N SER A 16 9.70 14.96 15.13
CA SER A 16 10.29 14.59 13.84
C SER A 16 10.69 13.11 13.85
N LEU A 17 10.96 12.55 12.67
CA LEU A 17 11.43 11.15 12.60
C LEU A 17 12.84 10.99 13.17
N ALA A 18 13.74 11.95 12.94
CA ALA A 18 15.11 11.89 13.44
C ALA A 18 15.21 12.13 14.94
N ASN A 19 14.36 13.03 15.47
CA ASN A 19 14.36 13.42 16.89
C ASN A 19 12.90 13.40 17.38
N PRO A 20 12.41 12.27 17.92
CA PRO A 20 11.02 12.14 18.40
C PRO A 20 10.64 13.17 19.46
N GLY A 21 11.58 13.52 20.36
CA GLY A 21 11.47 14.64 21.32
C GLY A 21 10.60 14.35 22.54
N GLY A 22 9.93 13.22 22.60
CA GLY A 22 9.02 12.84 23.68
C GLY A 22 9.34 11.45 24.27
N ASN A 23 8.32 10.81 24.83
CA ASN A 23 8.44 9.46 25.42
C ASN A 23 8.00 8.35 24.43
N ILE A 24 7.85 8.68 23.14
CA ILE A 24 7.34 7.78 22.10
C ILE A 24 8.34 7.76 20.94
N THR A 25 8.62 6.57 20.43
CA THR A 25 9.35 6.29 19.18
C THR A 25 8.81 5.01 18.55
N GLY A 26 9.29 4.62 17.38
CA GLY A 26 8.83 3.37 16.75
C GLY A 26 9.18 3.24 15.28
N PHE A 27 8.33 2.50 14.58
CA PHE A 27 8.49 2.08 13.19
C PHE A 27 7.27 2.49 12.37
N ILE A 28 7.50 3.09 11.21
CA ILE A 28 6.44 3.53 10.29
C ILE A 28 6.42 2.66 9.03
N ILE A 29 5.26 2.61 8.40
CA ILE A 29 5.05 1.90 7.12
C ILE A 29 4.90 2.86 5.93
N LEU A 30 4.78 4.16 6.19
CA LEU A 30 4.57 5.15 5.14
C LEU A 30 5.86 5.40 4.37
N GLN A 31 5.79 5.22 3.06
CA GLN A 31 6.80 5.69 2.12
C GLN A 31 6.10 6.25 0.89
N GLY A 32 6.06 7.58 0.77
CA GLY A 32 5.31 8.29 -0.27
C GLY A 32 5.71 7.89 -1.69
N SER A 33 6.98 7.51 -1.93
CA SER A 33 7.44 7.02 -3.23
C SER A 33 6.72 5.76 -3.75
N LEU A 34 6.00 5.04 -2.87
CA LEU A 34 5.24 3.86 -3.28
C LEU A 34 4.09 4.18 -4.23
N GLY A 35 3.50 5.38 -4.19
CA GLY A 35 2.41 5.77 -5.10
C GLY A 35 2.79 5.60 -6.56
N GLY A 36 3.94 6.14 -6.96
CA GLY A 36 4.47 5.96 -8.31
C GLY A 36 4.89 4.52 -8.60
N LYS A 37 5.54 3.86 -7.61
CA LYS A 37 6.02 2.48 -7.78
C LYS A 37 4.87 1.48 -7.96
N TRP A 38 3.75 1.66 -7.27
CA TRP A 38 2.55 0.83 -7.48
C TRP A 38 2.01 0.97 -8.91
N LEU A 39 1.98 2.19 -9.43
CA LEU A 39 1.52 2.42 -10.79
C LEU A 39 2.46 1.77 -11.83
N GLU A 40 3.78 1.91 -11.66
CA GLU A 40 4.77 1.27 -12.53
C GLU A 40 4.58 -0.25 -12.58
N LEU A 41 4.49 -0.90 -11.40
CA LEU A 41 4.31 -2.35 -11.30
C LEU A 41 2.96 -2.80 -11.89
N LEU A 42 1.88 -2.05 -11.63
CA LEU A 42 0.57 -2.35 -12.19
C LEU A 42 0.58 -2.24 -13.71
N HIS A 43 1.18 -1.19 -14.26
CA HIS A 43 1.29 -0.98 -15.70
C HIS A 43 2.18 -2.04 -16.39
N GLU A 44 3.24 -2.52 -15.70
CA GLU A 44 4.09 -3.60 -16.21
C GLU A 44 3.32 -4.92 -16.34
N VAL A 45 2.43 -5.23 -15.37
CA VAL A 45 1.61 -6.45 -15.35
C VAL A 45 0.35 -6.31 -16.24
N ALA A 46 -0.21 -5.11 -16.33
CA ALA A 46 -1.44 -4.82 -17.06
C ALA A 46 -1.26 -3.62 -18.01
N PRO A 47 -0.45 -3.76 -19.10
CA PRO A 47 -0.04 -2.64 -19.95
C PRO A 47 -1.17 -2.00 -20.78
N ARG A 48 -2.35 -2.61 -20.83
CA ARG A 48 -3.52 -2.03 -21.48
C ARG A 48 -4.28 -1.06 -20.58
N VAL A 49 -3.97 -1.04 -19.27
CA VAL A 49 -4.58 -0.11 -18.33
C VAL A 49 -4.19 1.31 -18.71
N SER A 50 -5.19 2.12 -19.03
CA SER A 50 -5.04 3.52 -19.43
C SER A 50 -5.60 4.50 -18.38
N ARG A 51 -6.28 3.98 -17.36
CA ARG A 51 -6.87 4.72 -16.24
C ARG A 51 -6.60 3.97 -14.95
N VAL A 52 -6.21 4.68 -13.89
CA VAL A 52 -5.94 4.01 -12.61
C VAL A 52 -6.56 4.81 -11.47
N GLY A 53 -7.45 4.14 -10.73
CA GLY A 53 -7.99 4.63 -9.47
C GLY A 53 -6.99 4.40 -8.33
N ILE A 54 -6.79 5.41 -7.47
CA ILE A 54 -6.11 5.24 -6.19
C ILE A 54 -7.13 5.35 -5.06
N LEU A 55 -7.38 4.22 -4.38
CA LEU A 55 -8.45 4.05 -3.39
C LEU A 55 -7.94 4.34 -1.99
N PHE A 56 -8.57 5.28 -1.27
CA PHE A 56 -8.23 5.64 0.10
C PHE A 56 -9.44 6.20 0.85
N ASN A 57 -9.36 6.20 2.19
CA ASN A 57 -10.32 6.92 3.03
C ASN A 57 -9.66 8.19 3.59
N PRO A 58 -10.11 9.40 3.22
CA PRO A 58 -9.46 10.64 3.64
C PRO A 58 -9.55 10.91 5.15
N GLN A 59 -10.48 10.27 5.86
CA GLN A 59 -10.62 10.42 7.32
C GLN A 59 -9.60 9.58 8.09
N THR A 60 -9.32 8.35 7.61
CA THR A 60 -8.39 7.40 8.26
C THR A 60 -7.00 7.42 7.64
N ALA A 61 -6.87 7.94 6.40
CA ALA A 61 -5.61 8.13 5.69
C ALA A 61 -5.41 9.60 5.23
N PRO A 62 -5.35 10.59 6.14
CA PRO A 62 -5.04 11.98 5.76
C PRO A 62 -3.65 12.12 5.12
N TYR A 63 -2.79 11.12 5.31
CA TYR A 63 -1.47 10.99 4.71
C TYR A 63 -1.49 10.44 3.27
N ALA A 64 -2.65 10.08 2.72
CA ALA A 64 -2.76 9.59 1.33
C ALA A 64 -2.16 10.57 0.30
N ARG A 65 -2.17 11.87 0.61
CA ARG A 65 -1.51 12.92 -0.18
C ARG A 65 -0.05 12.58 -0.54
N TYR A 66 0.71 11.96 0.36
CA TYR A 66 2.10 11.60 0.10
C TYR A 66 2.25 10.54 -1.00
N TYR A 67 1.27 9.66 -1.15
CA TYR A 67 1.22 8.70 -2.26
C TYR A 67 0.72 9.37 -3.54
N LEU A 68 -0.28 10.26 -3.45
CA LEU A 68 -0.81 11.04 -4.58
C LEU A 68 0.28 11.92 -5.21
N ASP A 69 1.15 12.53 -4.40
CA ASP A 69 2.26 13.39 -4.84
C ASP A 69 3.27 12.66 -5.75
N THR A 70 3.36 11.33 -5.67
CA THR A 70 4.22 10.50 -6.55
C THR A 70 3.41 9.74 -7.60
N PHE A 71 2.16 9.45 -7.34
CA PHE A 71 1.25 8.76 -8.26
C PHE A 71 0.91 9.64 -9.48
N HIS A 72 0.49 10.89 -9.28
CA HIS A 72 0.10 11.78 -10.38
C HIS A 72 1.24 12.05 -11.38
N PRO A 73 2.47 12.37 -10.97
CA PRO A 73 3.59 12.50 -11.91
C PRO A 73 3.92 11.21 -12.65
N ALA A 74 3.85 10.05 -11.99
CA ALA A 74 4.07 8.76 -12.62
C ALA A 74 2.98 8.45 -13.65
N ALA A 75 1.72 8.78 -13.35
CA ALA A 75 0.60 8.62 -14.28
C ALA A 75 0.79 9.48 -15.55
N ALA A 76 1.23 10.73 -15.39
CA ALA A 76 1.56 11.58 -16.51
C ALA A 76 2.71 11.01 -17.38
N ALA A 77 3.76 10.48 -16.74
CA ALA A 77 4.90 9.87 -17.45
C ALA A 77 4.51 8.61 -18.23
N LEU A 78 3.57 7.82 -17.72
CA LEU A 78 3.07 6.60 -18.37
C LEU A 78 1.87 6.83 -19.30
N SER A 79 1.41 8.09 -19.44
CA SER A 79 0.20 8.45 -20.21
C SER A 79 -1.06 7.71 -19.70
N VAL A 80 -1.16 7.53 -18.39
CA VAL A 80 -2.29 6.94 -17.66
C VAL A 80 -3.11 8.05 -17.04
N GLU A 81 -4.44 7.99 -17.15
CA GLU A 81 -5.35 8.91 -16.47
C GLU A 81 -5.43 8.58 -14.97
N PRO A 82 -4.98 9.46 -14.07
CA PRO A 82 -5.10 9.24 -12.64
C PRO A 82 -6.50 9.58 -12.14
N ILE A 83 -7.06 8.75 -11.27
CA ILE A 83 -8.38 8.95 -10.66
C ILE A 83 -8.23 8.87 -9.15
N ASP A 84 -8.45 9.98 -8.44
CA ASP A 84 -8.56 9.94 -7.00
C ASP A 84 -9.90 9.29 -6.63
N ALA A 85 -9.86 8.19 -5.88
CA ALA A 85 -11.00 7.34 -5.56
C ALA A 85 -11.26 7.30 -4.03
N PRO A 86 -11.66 8.44 -3.41
CA PRO A 86 -11.93 8.47 -1.99
C PRO A 86 -13.23 7.73 -1.65
N PHE A 87 -13.28 7.15 -0.43
CA PHE A 87 -14.51 6.62 0.18
C PHE A 87 -14.49 6.79 1.69
N GLN A 88 -15.65 6.89 2.35
CA GLN A 88 -15.77 7.05 3.78
C GLN A 88 -16.69 5.99 4.44
N SER A 89 -17.44 5.27 3.62
CA SER A 89 -18.38 4.24 4.06
C SER A 89 -18.37 3.04 3.12
N ALA A 90 -18.90 1.90 3.56
CA ALA A 90 -19.05 0.71 2.72
C ALA A 90 -19.91 0.98 1.47
N ALA A 91 -20.95 1.82 1.58
CA ALA A 91 -21.80 2.19 0.45
C ALA A 91 -21.05 3.05 -0.57
N GLU A 92 -20.23 3.99 -0.10
CA GLU A 92 -19.37 4.78 -0.98
C GLU A 92 -18.28 3.95 -1.63
N LEU A 93 -17.68 3.00 -0.89
CA LEU A 93 -16.73 2.04 -1.44
C LEU A 93 -17.35 1.28 -2.61
N GLU A 94 -18.54 0.72 -2.42
CA GLU A 94 -19.24 -0.03 -3.49
C GLU A 94 -19.55 0.87 -4.69
N ALA A 95 -20.01 2.10 -4.46
CA ALA A 95 -20.30 3.07 -5.52
C ALA A 95 -19.02 3.47 -6.29
N THR A 96 -17.93 3.76 -5.58
CA THR A 96 -16.63 4.12 -6.17
C THR A 96 -16.09 2.96 -7.02
N MET A 97 -16.08 1.74 -6.48
CA MET A 97 -15.62 0.56 -7.21
C MET A 97 -16.50 0.23 -8.41
N THR A 98 -17.82 0.43 -8.30
CA THR A 98 -18.77 0.27 -9.41
C THR A 98 -18.49 1.28 -10.52
N ASN A 99 -18.23 2.53 -10.17
CA ASN A 99 -17.92 3.57 -11.14
C ASN A 99 -16.60 3.30 -11.89
N LEU A 100 -15.55 2.89 -11.16
CA LEU A 100 -14.29 2.48 -11.78
C LEU A 100 -14.47 1.29 -12.72
N GLY A 101 -15.30 0.31 -12.33
CA GLY A 101 -15.56 -0.89 -13.13
C GLY A 101 -16.43 -0.72 -14.36
N ARG A 102 -17.07 0.45 -14.56
CA ARG A 102 -17.86 0.76 -15.77
C ARG A 102 -17.00 1.09 -16.98
N GLU A 103 -15.81 1.55 -16.75
CA GLU A 103 -14.88 1.99 -17.78
C GLU A 103 -13.87 0.90 -18.08
N ALA A 104 -13.68 0.62 -19.36
CA ALA A 104 -12.69 -0.35 -19.81
C ALA A 104 -11.26 0.10 -19.45
N ASP A 105 -10.34 -0.87 -19.42
CA ASP A 105 -8.91 -0.61 -19.22
C ASP A 105 -8.59 0.20 -17.95
N THR A 106 -9.41 0.02 -16.90
CA THR A 106 -9.22 0.66 -15.60
C THR A 106 -8.51 -0.30 -14.64
N GLY A 107 -7.47 0.21 -13.96
CA GLY A 107 -6.77 -0.47 -12.86
C GLY A 107 -7.03 0.19 -11.51
N LEU A 108 -6.57 -0.45 -10.43
CA LEU A 108 -6.77 0.04 -9.07
C LEU A 108 -5.49 -0.08 -8.24
N ILE A 109 -5.21 0.97 -7.47
CA ILE A 109 -4.22 0.98 -6.40
C ILE A 109 -4.96 1.14 -5.07
N VAL A 110 -4.64 0.32 -4.08
CA VAL A 110 -5.23 0.41 -2.73
C VAL A 110 -4.19 0.95 -1.77
N VAL A 111 -4.47 2.10 -1.15
CA VAL A 111 -3.58 2.73 -0.17
C VAL A 111 -3.62 1.97 1.16
N PRO A 112 -2.47 1.78 1.87
CA PRO A 112 -2.45 1.19 3.20
C PRO A 112 -3.17 2.09 4.20
N ASP A 113 -4.27 1.59 4.75
CA ASP A 113 -5.17 2.32 5.64
C ASP A 113 -6.02 1.35 6.47
N THR A 114 -6.42 1.75 7.68
CA THR A 114 -7.30 0.97 8.55
C THR A 114 -8.65 0.68 7.90
N SER A 115 -9.21 1.63 7.15
CA SER A 115 -10.48 1.45 6.47
C SER A 115 -10.37 0.47 5.30
N THR A 116 -9.31 0.56 4.47
CA THR A 116 -9.07 -0.40 3.40
C THR A 116 -8.79 -1.80 3.94
N GLN A 117 -8.13 -1.89 5.09
CA GLN A 117 -7.90 -3.16 5.78
C GLN A 117 -9.20 -3.74 6.35
N LEU A 118 -10.06 -2.93 6.92
CA LEU A 118 -11.38 -3.36 7.41
C LEU A 118 -12.27 -3.90 6.28
N HIS A 119 -12.20 -3.27 5.12
CA HIS A 119 -13.00 -3.62 3.94
C HIS A 119 -12.27 -4.51 2.93
N HIS A 120 -11.13 -5.13 3.29
CA HIS A 120 -10.26 -5.87 2.37
C HIS A 120 -11.00 -6.92 1.54
N ALA A 121 -11.84 -7.75 2.17
CA ALA A 121 -12.61 -8.79 1.49
C ALA A 121 -13.59 -8.20 0.44
N SER A 122 -14.25 -7.09 0.78
CA SER A 122 -15.14 -6.38 -0.15
C SER A 122 -14.37 -5.79 -1.33
N ILE A 123 -13.20 -5.17 -1.08
CA ILE A 123 -12.35 -4.60 -2.12
C ILE A 123 -11.88 -5.69 -3.08
N ILE A 124 -11.40 -6.84 -2.57
CA ILE A 124 -10.97 -7.97 -3.40
C ILE A 124 -12.15 -8.50 -4.24
N SER A 125 -13.32 -8.72 -3.62
CA SER A 125 -14.51 -9.21 -4.31
C SER A 125 -15.01 -8.26 -5.40
N LEU A 126 -15.00 -6.94 -5.15
CA LEU A 126 -15.39 -5.93 -6.13
C LEU A 126 -14.36 -5.81 -7.25
N ALA A 127 -13.07 -5.90 -6.95
CA ALA A 127 -12.02 -5.90 -7.95
C ALA A 127 -12.13 -7.12 -8.89
N ASP A 128 -12.41 -8.30 -8.35
CA ASP A 128 -12.68 -9.52 -9.15
C ASP A 128 -13.94 -9.37 -10.00
N ARG A 129 -15.05 -8.96 -9.38
CA ARG A 129 -16.34 -8.76 -10.06
C ARG A 129 -16.25 -7.82 -11.25
N TYR A 130 -15.51 -6.72 -11.10
CA TYR A 130 -15.33 -5.71 -12.15
C TYR A 130 -14.09 -5.93 -13.00
N ARG A 131 -13.34 -7.03 -12.76
CA ARG A 131 -12.12 -7.40 -13.49
C ARG A 131 -11.08 -6.27 -13.50
N LEU A 132 -10.92 -5.58 -12.37
CA LEU A 132 -9.94 -4.51 -12.19
C LEU A 132 -8.57 -5.11 -11.82
N PRO A 133 -7.53 -4.99 -12.66
CA PRO A 133 -6.17 -5.25 -12.24
C PRO A 133 -5.84 -4.37 -11.04
N THR A 134 -5.48 -4.99 -9.91
CA THR A 134 -5.35 -4.26 -8.64
C THR A 134 -4.02 -4.57 -7.97
N ILE A 135 -3.34 -3.52 -7.50
CA ILE A 135 -2.20 -3.65 -6.59
C ILE A 135 -2.59 -3.22 -5.18
N TYR A 136 -2.19 -4.03 -4.20
CA TYR A 136 -2.53 -3.90 -2.80
C TYR A 136 -1.30 -3.56 -1.96
N PRO A 137 -1.48 -2.98 -0.75
CA PRO A 137 -0.36 -2.63 0.12
C PRO A 137 0.27 -3.83 0.85
N TYR A 138 -0.48 -4.94 1.03
CA TYR A 138 -0.05 -6.07 1.85
C TYR A 138 -0.27 -7.41 1.16
N ARG A 139 0.64 -8.36 1.40
CA ARG A 139 0.56 -9.73 0.88
C ARG A 139 -0.69 -10.50 1.31
N SER A 140 -1.28 -10.16 2.45
CA SER A 140 -2.53 -10.79 2.93
C SER A 140 -3.67 -10.66 1.92
N PHE A 141 -3.79 -9.53 1.23
CA PHE A 141 -4.76 -9.35 0.15
C PHE A 141 -4.54 -10.33 -1.00
N VAL A 142 -3.28 -10.60 -1.34
CA VAL A 142 -2.91 -11.52 -2.42
C VAL A 142 -3.20 -12.98 -2.02
N ALA A 143 -2.94 -13.34 -0.76
CA ALA A 143 -3.28 -14.64 -0.21
C ALA A 143 -4.80 -14.91 -0.22
N GLU A 144 -5.63 -13.86 -0.14
CA GLU A 144 -7.08 -13.92 -0.19
C GLU A 144 -7.66 -13.74 -1.60
N GLY A 145 -6.83 -13.73 -2.64
CA GLY A 145 -7.28 -13.70 -4.05
C GLY A 145 -6.98 -12.40 -4.80
N GLY A 146 -6.37 -11.40 -4.16
CA GLY A 146 -5.90 -10.19 -4.85
C GLY A 146 -4.83 -10.51 -5.90
N LEU A 147 -4.67 -9.63 -6.91
CA LEU A 147 -3.74 -9.85 -8.02
C LEU A 147 -2.28 -9.76 -7.56
N MET A 148 -1.89 -8.65 -6.96
CA MET A 148 -0.52 -8.40 -6.55
C MET A 148 -0.45 -7.41 -5.40
N SER A 149 0.62 -7.45 -4.63
CA SER A 149 0.91 -6.46 -3.60
C SER A 149 2.36 -6.04 -3.62
N TYR A 150 2.61 -4.79 -3.28
CA TYR A 150 3.95 -4.29 -3.03
C TYR A 150 3.92 -3.34 -1.83
N GLY A 151 4.65 -3.64 -0.78
CA GLY A 151 4.65 -2.86 0.44
C GLY A 151 5.73 -3.26 1.42
N ALA A 152 5.79 -2.57 2.55
CA ALA A 152 6.75 -2.87 3.62
C ALA A 152 6.55 -4.29 4.17
N ASP A 153 7.66 -5.02 4.37
CA ASP A 153 7.66 -6.30 5.10
C ASP A 153 7.47 -6.01 6.60
N VAL A 154 6.19 -5.92 6.99
CA VAL A 154 5.80 -5.66 8.38
C VAL A 154 6.31 -6.76 9.32
N ALA A 155 6.40 -8.00 8.85
CA ALA A 155 6.93 -9.10 9.65
C ALA A 155 8.42 -8.92 9.98
N ASP A 156 9.20 -8.35 9.07
CA ASP A 156 10.61 -8.03 9.32
C ASP A 156 10.77 -6.92 10.37
N GLU A 157 9.93 -5.88 10.33
CA GLU A 157 9.90 -4.85 11.37
C GLU A 157 9.64 -5.44 12.77
N TYR A 158 8.65 -6.33 12.87
CA TYR A 158 8.31 -7.00 14.14
C TYR A 158 9.40 -7.96 14.63
N ARG A 159 10.09 -8.64 13.73
CA ARG A 159 11.11 -9.63 14.10
C ARG A 159 12.46 -9.01 14.46
N ARG A 160 12.87 -7.96 13.77
CA ARG A 160 14.22 -7.38 13.90
C ARG A 160 14.21 -5.99 14.52
N GLY A 161 13.34 -5.12 14.05
CA GLY A 161 13.33 -3.72 14.46
C GLY A 161 12.85 -3.54 15.89
N LEU A 162 11.65 -3.97 16.17
CA LEU A 162 11.00 -3.81 17.47
C LEU A 162 11.81 -4.38 18.65
N PRO A 163 12.32 -5.64 18.61
CA PRO A 163 13.07 -6.20 19.72
C PRO A 163 14.32 -5.39 20.06
N SER A 164 15.01 -4.82 19.06
CA SER A 164 16.20 -4.01 19.28
C SER A 164 15.87 -2.72 20.04
N TYR A 165 14.77 -2.05 19.73
CA TYR A 165 14.34 -0.83 20.42
C TYR A 165 13.78 -1.12 21.81
N VAL A 166 13.05 -2.23 21.99
CA VAL A 166 12.58 -2.69 23.31
C VAL A 166 13.78 -2.93 24.22
N ASP A 167 14.80 -3.66 23.77
CA ASP A 167 16.01 -3.94 24.55
C ASP A 167 16.74 -2.65 24.98
N ARG A 168 16.92 -1.70 24.04
CA ARG A 168 17.56 -0.41 24.32
C ARG A 168 16.78 0.40 25.36
N ILE A 169 15.45 0.49 25.21
CA ILE A 169 14.59 1.24 26.15
C ILE A 169 14.62 0.56 27.55
N LEU A 170 14.53 -0.76 27.61
CA LEU A 170 14.61 -1.49 28.88
C LEU A 170 15.98 -1.35 29.56
N LYS A 171 17.04 -1.08 28.79
CA LYS A 171 18.37 -0.75 29.31
C LYS A 171 18.56 0.72 29.70
N GLY A 172 17.50 1.54 29.58
CA GLY A 172 17.48 2.91 30.05
C GLY A 172 17.68 3.97 28.96
N GLU A 173 17.76 3.59 27.68
CA GLU A 173 17.81 4.57 26.59
C GLU A 173 16.46 5.28 26.43
N LYS A 174 16.49 6.60 26.24
CA LYS A 174 15.25 7.37 26.16
C LYS A 174 14.62 7.24 24.77
N PRO A 175 13.30 7.04 24.66
CA PRO A 175 12.60 7.06 23.37
C PRO A 175 12.84 8.33 22.56
N ALA A 176 13.07 9.47 23.22
CA ALA A 176 13.39 10.74 22.60
C ALA A 176 14.66 10.72 21.75
N ASP A 177 15.63 9.87 22.12
CA ASP A 177 16.94 9.75 21.49
C ASP A 177 16.98 8.63 20.44
N LEU A 178 15.88 7.89 20.28
CA LEU A 178 15.73 6.79 19.33
C LEU A 178 14.96 7.27 18.09
N PRO A 179 15.60 7.46 16.93
CA PRO A 179 14.93 7.90 15.72
C PRO A 179 13.78 6.96 15.31
N VAL A 180 12.68 7.51 14.79
CA VAL A 180 11.65 6.70 14.17
C VAL A 180 12.21 6.06 12.90
N GLN A 181 12.03 4.76 12.76
CA GLN A 181 12.56 4.00 11.63
C GLN A 181 11.57 3.92 10.48
N LEU A 182 12.09 4.09 9.26
CA LEU A 182 11.37 3.80 8.02
C LEU A 182 11.52 2.31 7.67
N PRO A 183 10.61 1.77 6.84
CA PRO A 183 10.78 0.42 6.30
C PRO A 183 12.08 0.34 5.48
N THR A 184 12.83 -0.72 5.69
CA THR A 184 14.07 -1.01 4.94
C THR A 184 13.92 -2.20 4.01
N LYS A 185 12.84 -2.98 4.17
CA LYS A 185 12.52 -4.13 3.36
C LYS A 185 11.11 -4.03 2.81
N PHE A 186 10.98 -4.30 1.52
CA PHE A 186 9.70 -4.35 0.80
C PHE A 186 9.53 -5.74 0.24
N GLU A 187 8.28 -6.18 0.11
CA GLU A 187 7.94 -7.48 -0.49
C GLU A 187 6.96 -7.29 -1.65
N LEU A 188 7.21 -8.04 -2.74
CA LEU A 188 6.33 -8.17 -3.88
C LEU A 188 5.70 -9.56 -3.84
N ALA A 189 4.37 -9.64 -3.77
CA ALA A 189 3.64 -10.89 -3.91
C ALA A 189 2.71 -10.83 -5.12
N ILE A 190 2.56 -11.96 -5.83
CA ILE A 190 1.76 -12.06 -7.06
C ILE A 190 0.93 -13.33 -7.04
N ASN A 191 -0.34 -13.23 -7.42
CA ASN A 191 -1.24 -14.36 -7.60
C ASN A 191 -1.44 -14.65 -9.09
N LEU A 192 -0.84 -15.71 -9.57
CA LEU A 192 -0.92 -16.12 -10.99
C LEU A 192 -2.31 -16.67 -11.36
N LYS A 193 -3.07 -17.23 -10.41
CA LYS A 193 -4.47 -17.63 -10.65
C LYS A 193 -5.32 -16.43 -10.98
N THR A 194 -5.20 -15.38 -10.18
CA THR A 194 -5.93 -14.11 -10.40
C THR A 194 -5.47 -13.43 -11.67
N ALA A 195 -4.16 -13.38 -11.93
CA ALA A 195 -3.63 -12.86 -13.20
C ALA A 195 -4.23 -13.59 -14.41
N LYS A 196 -4.25 -14.92 -14.38
CA LYS A 196 -4.86 -15.75 -15.43
C LYS A 196 -6.36 -15.50 -15.58
N ALA A 197 -7.10 -15.38 -14.48
CA ALA A 197 -8.53 -15.07 -14.53
C ALA A 197 -8.80 -13.70 -15.16
N LEU A 198 -7.93 -12.71 -14.92
CA LEU A 198 -7.98 -11.39 -15.55
C LEU A 198 -7.47 -11.37 -17.01
N GLY A 199 -6.91 -12.48 -17.51
CA GLY A 199 -6.32 -12.55 -18.84
C GLY A 199 -4.99 -11.83 -18.95
N LEU A 200 -4.28 -11.66 -17.85
CA LEU A 200 -2.99 -10.99 -17.77
C LEU A 200 -1.84 -12.00 -17.90
N ASN A 201 -0.79 -11.58 -18.59
CA ASN A 201 0.47 -12.33 -18.66
C ASN A 201 1.53 -11.59 -17.83
N VAL A 202 1.83 -12.09 -16.64
CA VAL A 202 2.82 -11.48 -15.75
C VAL A 202 4.23 -11.67 -16.38
N PRO A 203 4.97 -10.58 -16.65
CA PRO A 203 6.30 -10.66 -17.24
C PRO A 203 7.27 -11.50 -16.39
N GLN A 204 8.21 -12.17 -17.05
CA GLN A 204 9.25 -12.96 -16.37
C GLN A 204 10.09 -12.09 -15.42
N THR A 205 10.37 -10.85 -15.79
CA THR A 205 11.08 -9.85 -14.98
C THR A 205 10.38 -9.62 -13.65
N VAL A 206 9.06 -9.38 -13.65
CA VAL A 206 8.26 -9.17 -12.45
C VAL A 206 8.20 -10.43 -11.59
N ARG A 207 8.00 -11.61 -12.21
CA ARG A 207 8.00 -12.89 -11.48
C ARG A 207 9.34 -13.21 -10.82
N ALA A 208 10.45 -12.86 -11.46
CA ALA A 208 11.79 -13.11 -10.93
C ALA A 208 12.15 -12.20 -9.76
N THR A 209 11.50 -11.05 -9.62
CA THR A 209 11.69 -10.12 -8.49
C THR A 209 10.66 -10.30 -7.39
N ALA A 210 9.64 -11.14 -7.59
CA ALA A 210 8.63 -11.42 -6.59
C ALA A 210 9.21 -12.25 -5.43
N ASP A 211 8.92 -11.84 -4.21
CA ASP A 211 9.26 -12.58 -2.97
C ASP A 211 8.32 -13.77 -2.78
N GLU A 212 7.08 -13.67 -3.28
CA GLU A 212 6.08 -14.72 -3.23
C GLU A 212 5.27 -14.79 -4.52
N VAL A 213 5.10 -16.00 -5.05
CA VAL A 213 4.24 -16.30 -6.21
C VAL A 213 3.23 -17.37 -5.82
N ILE A 214 1.93 -17.04 -5.88
CA ILE A 214 0.81 -17.96 -5.61
C ILE A 214 0.35 -18.54 -6.96
N GLU A 215 0.40 -19.88 -7.08
CA GLU A 215 0.02 -20.65 -8.28
C GLU A 215 -1.34 -21.34 -8.13
#